data_2cef619cfc58a264efb55ad6209d1a3f
#
_entry.id   2cef619cfc58a264efb55ad6209d1a3f
#
_cell.length_a   1.000
_cell.length_b   1.000
_cell.length_c   1.000
_cell.angle_alpha   90.00
_cell.angle_beta   90.00
_cell.angle_gamma   90.00
#
_symmetry.space_group_name_H-M   'P 1'
#
loop_
_entity.id
_entity.type
_entity.pdbx_description
1 polymer ?
#
loop_
_entity_poly.entity_id
_entity_poly.type
_entity_poly.pdbx_seq_one_letter_code
_entity_poly.pdbx_strand_id
1 'polypeptide(L)'
;KKSKNKSIKQIVDEIPLYLKQNKTLFMEIVIILGLIFLNGILSMSEIAMVSARKSRLETAAKKGSKTAKTALRLANEPDRFLSTIQIGITLIGILTGLYSGEALAGDLARWLETIGIPQAHSLTLAKGIIVILVTYLTLILGELVPKHLGMNAPEKIARLIARPMEVLSKIASPFVWLLSASTQAVIRLTGLHASTENKVTEEEIKAIIQEGTEDGEIQEVEQDIVEKVFNLGDRKIGSIMTHRSDLIWLEIGESAESIRNKVKENVYTVYPVAHDELDHIEGVVYLKDLFSHLDEPDFKLADILRPAQFFPENQSVYNTLEHLKSDHIKYGLVTDEFGSIQGIVTLKDI
;
A
#
# COMPACT_ATOMS: atom_id res chain seq x y z
N LYS A 1 15.48 -74.61 40.67
CA LYS A 1 16.21 -74.31 39.40
C LYS A 1 15.30 -74.03 38.20
N LYS A 2 14.12 -74.68 38.06
CA LYS A 2 13.17 -74.43 36.92
C LYS A 2 12.48 -73.07 36.95
N SER A 3 12.24 -72.42 38.12
CA SER A 3 11.60 -71.14 38.27
C SER A 3 12.54 -69.98 37.83
N LYS A 4 13.85 -70.01 38.18
CA LYS A 4 14.84 -68.99 37.77
C LYS A 4 15.09 -68.96 36.26
N ASN A 5 15.07 -70.12 35.60
CA ASN A 5 15.27 -70.22 34.16
C ASN A 5 14.09 -69.62 33.33
N LYS A 6 12.87 -69.67 33.89
CA LYS A 6 11.69 -69.09 33.24
C LYS A 6 11.76 -67.55 33.29
N SER A 7 12.29 -66.98 34.41
CA SER A 7 12.44 -65.54 34.59
C SER A 7 13.51 -64.95 33.68
N ILE A 8 14.67 -65.63 33.51
CA ILE A 8 15.77 -65.17 32.64
C ILE A 8 15.36 -65.19 31.17
N LYS A 9 14.68 -66.28 30.74
CA LYS A 9 14.20 -66.39 29.35
C LYS A 9 13.17 -65.31 29.02
N GLN A 10 12.30 -64.99 29.93
CA GLN A 10 11.29 -63.91 29.78
C GLN A 10 11.97 -62.55 29.66
N ILE A 11 12.99 -62.24 30.49
CA ILE A 11 13.77 -60.99 30.43
C ILE A 11 14.55 -60.90 29.09
N VAL A 12 15.14 -61.97 28.62
CA VAL A 12 15.90 -62.04 27.36
C VAL A 12 14.99 -61.82 26.15
N ASP A 13 13.76 -62.34 26.20
CA ASP A 13 12.75 -62.15 25.13
C ASP A 13 12.13 -60.75 25.15
N GLU A 14 12.12 -60.01 26.29
CA GLU A 14 11.61 -58.66 26.43
C GLU A 14 12.63 -57.59 25.99
N ILE A 15 13.92 -57.84 26.11
CA ILE A 15 14.98 -56.86 25.74
C ILE A 15 14.87 -56.39 24.25
N PRO A 16 14.73 -57.29 23.25
CA PRO A 16 14.59 -56.89 21.85
C PRO A 16 13.29 -56.10 21.61
N LEU A 17 12.23 -56.44 22.34
CA LEU A 17 10.95 -55.74 22.27
C LEU A 17 11.06 -54.30 22.82
N TYR A 18 11.78 -54.14 23.97
CA TYR A 18 12.05 -52.85 24.58
C TYR A 18 12.93 -51.93 23.72
N LEU A 19 13.97 -52.50 23.10
CA LEU A 19 14.82 -51.76 22.16
C LEU A 19 14.10 -51.40 20.89
N LYS A 20 13.25 -52.25 20.36
CA LYS A 20 12.40 -51.98 19.19
C LYS A 20 11.37 -50.88 19.50
N GLN A 21 10.75 -50.92 20.66
CA GLN A 21 9.76 -49.95 21.10
C GLN A 21 10.38 -48.54 21.30
N ASN A 22 11.57 -48.45 21.94
CA ASN A 22 12.30 -47.20 22.08
C ASN A 22 12.70 -46.61 20.72
N LYS A 23 13.06 -47.42 19.74
CA LYS A 23 13.39 -46.98 18.40
C LYS A 23 12.14 -46.43 17.66
N THR A 24 11.00 -47.07 17.85
CA THR A 24 9.72 -46.64 17.26
C THR A 24 9.31 -45.29 17.86
N LEU A 25 9.31 -45.17 19.19
CA LEU A 25 8.99 -43.91 19.88
C LEU A 25 9.90 -42.75 19.45
N PHE A 26 11.22 -43.00 19.31
CA PHE A 26 12.14 -42.01 18.81
C PHE A 26 11.81 -41.55 17.40
N MET A 27 11.47 -42.46 16.50
CA MET A 27 11.06 -42.15 15.12
C MET A 27 9.77 -41.30 15.11
N GLU A 28 8.80 -41.65 15.94
CA GLU A 28 7.53 -40.92 16.05
C GLU A 28 7.73 -39.48 16.50
N ILE A 29 8.57 -39.26 17.53
CA ILE A 29 8.93 -37.91 17.99
C ILE A 29 9.63 -37.11 16.91
N VAL A 30 10.56 -37.73 16.16
CA VAL A 30 11.28 -37.06 15.06
C VAL A 30 10.31 -36.65 13.95
N ILE A 31 9.33 -37.49 13.61
CA ILE A 31 8.31 -37.16 12.61
C ILE A 31 7.44 -35.99 13.09
N ILE A 32 6.97 -36.02 14.34
CA ILE A 32 6.15 -34.94 14.92
C ILE A 32 6.94 -33.61 14.90
N LEU A 33 8.19 -33.61 15.35
CA LEU A 33 9.04 -32.42 15.33
C LEU A 33 9.32 -31.96 13.90
N GLY A 34 9.49 -32.87 12.95
CA GLY A 34 9.63 -32.56 11.53
C GLY A 34 8.38 -31.88 10.95
N LEU A 35 7.20 -32.36 11.30
CA LEU A 35 5.91 -31.75 10.92
C LEU A 35 5.76 -30.37 11.53
N ILE A 36 6.07 -30.20 12.81
CA ILE A 36 6.03 -28.88 13.49
C ILE A 36 7.01 -27.91 12.81
N PHE A 37 8.21 -28.35 12.50
CA PHE A 37 9.22 -27.52 11.81
C PHE A 37 8.75 -27.12 10.41
N LEU A 38 8.17 -28.05 9.65
CA LEU A 38 7.60 -27.77 8.33
C LEU A 38 6.45 -26.77 8.40
N ASN A 39 5.59 -26.91 9.41
CA ASN A 39 4.55 -25.92 9.71
C ASN A 39 5.15 -24.52 9.97
N GLY A 40 6.23 -24.46 10.73
CA GLY A 40 6.96 -23.22 11.02
C GLY A 40 7.54 -22.58 9.76
N ILE A 41 8.06 -23.35 8.81
CA ILE A 41 8.54 -22.82 7.54
C ILE A 41 7.38 -22.19 6.75
N LEU A 42 6.21 -22.82 6.71
CA LEU A 42 5.04 -22.30 6.01
C LEU A 42 4.51 -21.02 6.69
N SER A 43 4.37 -21.03 8.02
CA SER A 43 3.95 -19.87 8.81
C SER A 43 4.90 -18.67 8.67
N MET A 44 6.22 -18.91 8.69
CA MET A 44 7.23 -17.90 8.44
C MET A 44 7.11 -17.35 7.01
N SER A 45 6.83 -18.21 6.03
CA SER A 45 6.68 -17.86 4.63
C SER A 45 5.48 -16.96 4.39
N GLU A 46 4.36 -17.28 5.05
CA GLU A 46 3.13 -16.50 5.00
C GLU A 46 3.39 -15.04 5.38
N ILE A 47 3.89 -14.85 6.60
CA ILE A 47 4.06 -13.50 7.13
C ILE A 47 5.19 -12.74 6.42
N ALA A 48 6.26 -13.42 6.03
CA ALA A 48 7.36 -12.79 5.30
C ALA A 48 6.91 -12.26 3.93
N MET A 49 6.05 -12.99 3.23
CA MET A 49 5.53 -12.55 1.92
C MET A 49 4.54 -11.40 2.04
N VAL A 50 3.68 -11.41 3.07
CA VAL A 50 2.71 -10.34 3.33
C VAL A 50 3.40 -9.06 3.80
N SER A 51 4.44 -9.19 4.66
CA SER A 51 5.15 -8.04 5.22
C SER A 51 6.25 -7.49 4.30
N ALA A 52 6.64 -8.21 3.23
CA ALA A 52 7.69 -7.76 2.33
C ALA A 52 7.25 -6.54 1.50
N ARG A 53 8.04 -5.48 1.54
CA ARG A 53 7.80 -4.28 0.71
C ARG A 53 8.01 -4.61 -0.76
N LYS A 54 6.94 -4.54 -1.57
CA LYS A 54 6.98 -4.84 -3.02
C LYS A 54 8.03 -4.01 -3.75
N SER A 55 8.19 -2.74 -3.40
CA SER A 55 9.20 -1.83 -3.97
C SER A 55 10.63 -2.33 -3.78
N ARG A 56 10.96 -2.90 -2.59
CA ARG A 56 12.28 -3.49 -2.32
C ARG A 56 12.52 -4.78 -3.13
N LEU A 57 11.49 -5.62 -3.27
CA LEU A 57 11.56 -6.82 -4.11
C LEU A 57 11.74 -6.45 -5.59
N GLU A 58 11.04 -5.42 -6.07
CA GLU A 58 11.15 -4.90 -7.43
C GLU A 58 12.55 -4.35 -7.71
N THR A 59 13.09 -3.55 -6.80
CA THR A 59 14.47 -3.03 -6.91
C THR A 59 15.50 -4.17 -6.97
N ALA A 60 15.34 -5.21 -6.16
CA ALA A 60 16.20 -6.37 -6.18
C ALA A 60 16.05 -7.21 -7.48
N ALA A 61 14.83 -7.31 -8.02
CA ALA A 61 14.55 -7.97 -9.29
C ALA A 61 15.18 -7.22 -10.48
N LYS A 62 15.09 -5.88 -10.51
CA LYS A 62 15.77 -5.01 -11.51
C LYS A 62 17.29 -5.15 -11.47
N LYS A 63 17.87 -5.42 -10.28
CA LYS A 63 19.31 -5.73 -10.10
C LYS A 63 19.69 -7.16 -10.51
N GLY A 64 18.79 -7.92 -11.14
CA GLY A 64 19.06 -9.26 -11.69
C GLY A 64 18.79 -10.44 -10.75
N SER A 65 18.22 -10.24 -9.57
CA SER A 65 17.89 -11.33 -8.64
C SER A 65 16.70 -12.15 -9.12
N LYS A 66 16.95 -13.38 -9.57
CA LYS A 66 15.90 -14.32 -10.03
C LYS A 66 14.93 -14.68 -8.89
N THR A 67 15.42 -14.84 -7.67
CA THR A 67 14.58 -15.16 -6.50
C THR A 67 13.68 -13.98 -6.10
N ALA A 68 14.18 -12.74 -6.21
CA ALA A 68 13.37 -11.55 -5.99
C ALA A 68 12.26 -11.43 -7.04
N LYS A 69 12.54 -11.73 -8.32
CA LYS A 69 11.53 -11.76 -9.38
C LYS A 69 10.43 -12.80 -9.10
N THR A 70 10.80 -13.99 -8.61
CA THR A 70 9.83 -15.02 -8.22
C THR A 70 9.02 -14.57 -6.99
N ALA A 71 9.67 -14.02 -5.97
CA ALA A 71 8.99 -13.50 -4.79
C ALA A 71 8.00 -12.38 -5.15
N LEU A 72 8.39 -11.43 -6.00
CA LEU A 72 7.53 -10.36 -6.48
C LEU A 72 6.29 -10.90 -7.22
N ARG A 73 6.45 -11.93 -8.05
CA ARG A 73 5.32 -12.58 -8.74
C ARG A 73 4.35 -13.20 -7.75
N LEU A 74 4.85 -13.93 -6.74
CA LEU A 74 4.02 -14.52 -5.69
C LEU A 74 3.31 -13.44 -4.85
N ALA A 75 3.99 -12.33 -4.54
CA ALA A 75 3.42 -11.20 -3.82
C ALA A 75 2.36 -10.42 -4.64
N ASN A 76 2.38 -10.53 -5.97
CA ASN A 76 1.37 -9.95 -6.84
C ASN A 76 0.14 -10.86 -7.05
N GLU A 77 0.24 -12.15 -6.68
CA GLU A 77 -0.87 -13.10 -6.67
C GLU A 77 -1.17 -13.56 -5.22
N PRO A 78 -1.54 -12.65 -4.30
CA PRO A 78 -1.62 -12.95 -2.86
C PRO A 78 -2.64 -14.04 -2.55
N ASP A 79 -3.80 -14.03 -3.18
CA ASP A 79 -4.88 -14.99 -2.92
C ASP A 79 -4.43 -16.43 -3.21
N ARG A 80 -3.74 -16.63 -4.33
CA ARG A 80 -3.22 -17.93 -4.71
C ARG A 80 -2.12 -18.40 -3.77
N PHE A 81 -1.23 -17.51 -3.40
CA PHE A 81 -0.13 -17.80 -2.48
C PHE A 81 -0.64 -18.14 -1.08
N LEU A 82 -1.51 -17.29 -0.51
CA LEU A 82 -2.08 -17.49 0.82
C LEU A 82 -2.91 -18.78 0.89
N SER A 83 -3.77 -19.04 -0.12
CA SER A 83 -4.53 -20.30 -0.18
C SER A 83 -3.61 -21.53 -0.25
N THR A 84 -2.49 -21.46 -0.98
CA THR A 84 -1.52 -22.55 -1.04
C THR A 84 -0.92 -22.84 0.32
N ILE A 85 -0.48 -21.80 1.03
CA ILE A 85 0.12 -21.96 2.36
C ILE A 85 -0.92 -22.45 3.37
N GLN A 86 -2.13 -21.92 3.33
CA GLN A 86 -3.21 -22.31 4.24
C GLN A 86 -3.56 -23.79 4.10
N ILE A 87 -3.62 -24.31 2.86
CA ILE A 87 -3.78 -25.76 2.62
C ILE A 87 -2.65 -26.53 3.29
N GLY A 88 -1.40 -26.07 3.12
CA GLY A 88 -0.23 -26.72 3.70
C GLY A 88 -0.26 -26.73 5.24
N ILE A 89 -0.50 -25.57 5.87
CA ILE A 89 -0.58 -25.45 7.33
C ILE A 89 -1.70 -26.33 7.90
N THR A 90 -2.88 -26.29 7.27
CA THR A 90 -4.03 -27.10 7.72
C THR A 90 -3.75 -28.59 7.60
N LEU A 91 -3.20 -29.03 6.47
CA LEU A 91 -2.85 -30.44 6.25
C LEU A 91 -1.81 -30.94 7.25
N ILE A 92 -0.74 -30.17 7.47
CA ILE A 92 0.32 -30.50 8.42
C ILE A 92 -0.26 -30.52 9.84
N GLY A 93 -1.11 -29.55 10.20
CA GLY A 93 -1.76 -29.52 11.51
C GLY A 93 -2.62 -30.75 11.78
N ILE A 94 -3.44 -31.19 10.82
CA ILE A 94 -4.25 -32.40 10.90
C ILE A 94 -3.36 -33.64 11.03
N LEU A 95 -2.32 -33.75 10.17
CA LEU A 95 -1.39 -34.87 10.23
C LEU A 95 -0.64 -34.94 11.56
N THR A 96 -0.20 -33.80 12.09
CA THR A 96 0.48 -33.71 13.39
C THR A 96 -0.45 -34.17 14.51
N GLY A 97 -1.72 -33.70 14.53
CA GLY A 97 -2.71 -34.09 15.53
C GLY A 97 -3.05 -35.58 15.48
N LEU A 98 -3.34 -36.14 14.29
CA LEU A 98 -3.64 -37.56 14.12
C LEU A 98 -2.46 -38.43 14.53
N TYR A 99 -1.27 -38.10 13.98
CA TYR A 99 -0.08 -38.93 14.21
C TYR A 99 0.37 -38.90 15.68
N SER A 100 0.36 -37.73 16.34
CA SER A 100 0.76 -37.63 17.74
C SER A 100 -0.20 -38.34 18.69
N GLY A 101 -1.51 -38.27 18.40
CA GLY A 101 -2.55 -38.91 19.23
C GLY A 101 -2.52 -40.44 19.18
N GLU A 102 -2.11 -41.03 18.04
CA GLU A 102 -1.97 -42.50 17.92
C GLU A 102 -0.62 -43.00 18.44
N ALA A 103 0.46 -42.30 18.09
CA ALA A 103 1.81 -42.73 18.36
C ALA A 103 2.16 -42.69 19.86
N LEU A 104 1.89 -41.57 20.52
CA LEU A 104 2.38 -41.32 21.88
C LEU A 104 1.37 -41.71 23.00
N ALA A 105 0.07 -41.81 22.66
CA ALA A 105 -0.96 -42.02 23.70
C ALA A 105 -0.86 -43.37 24.42
N GLY A 106 -0.44 -44.42 23.69
CA GLY A 106 -0.29 -45.76 24.28
C GLY A 106 0.80 -45.84 25.36
N ASP A 107 1.93 -45.18 25.10
CA ASP A 107 3.07 -45.18 26.04
C ASP A 107 2.78 -44.31 27.24
N LEU A 108 2.17 -43.13 27.04
CA LEU A 108 1.75 -42.27 28.15
C LEU A 108 0.64 -42.91 28.98
N ALA A 109 -0.32 -43.62 28.37
CA ALA A 109 -1.37 -44.30 29.10
C ALA A 109 -0.81 -45.39 30.02
N ARG A 110 0.15 -46.19 29.53
CA ARG A 110 0.84 -47.18 30.37
C ARG A 110 1.58 -46.54 31.54
N TRP A 111 2.24 -45.41 31.33
CA TRP A 111 2.89 -44.69 32.41
C TRP A 111 1.88 -44.14 33.41
N LEU A 112 0.73 -43.62 32.99
CA LEU A 112 -0.36 -43.16 33.87
C LEU A 112 -0.94 -44.29 34.70
N GLU A 113 -1.02 -45.50 34.19
CA GLU A 113 -1.44 -46.69 34.95
C GLU A 113 -0.45 -47.04 36.08
N THR A 114 0.86 -46.83 35.87
CA THR A 114 1.87 -47.08 36.92
C THR A 114 1.76 -46.12 38.11
N ILE A 115 1.19 -44.95 37.92
CA ILE A 115 0.96 -43.94 38.96
C ILE A 115 -0.45 -44.02 39.58
N GLY A 116 -1.23 -45.08 39.23
CA GLY A 116 -2.48 -45.41 39.88
C GLY A 116 -3.75 -44.92 39.16
N ILE A 117 -3.68 -44.47 37.93
CA ILE A 117 -4.86 -44.11 37.12
C ILE A 117 -5.50 -45.39 36.58
N PRO A 118 -6.83 -45.56 36.76
CA PRO A 118 -7.53 -46.76 36.28
C PRO A 118 -7.41 -46.90 34.76
N GLN A 119 -7.19 -48.11 34.27
CA GLN A 119 -7.03 -48.44 32.85
C GLN A 119 -8.18 -47.92 31.97
N ALA A 120 -9.42 -47.88 32.53
CA ALA A 120 -10.59 -47.35 31.83
C ALA A 120 -10.44 -45.86 31.39
N HIS A 121 -9.62 -45.07 32.09
CA HIS A 121 -9.46 -43.63 31.88
C HIS A 121 -8.05 -43.24 31.38
N SER A 122 -7.05 -44.14 31.54
CA SER A 122 -5.65 -43.84 31.24
C SER A 122 -5.44 -43.41 29.80
N LEU A 123 -6.02 -44.10 28.82
CA LEU A 123 -5.89 -43.81 27.40
C LEU A 123 -6.53 -42.48 27.01
N THR A 124 -7.73 -42.18 27.54
CA THR A 124 -8.44 -40.91 27.24
C THR A 124 -7.68 -39.72 27.81
N LEU A 125 -7.18 -39.87 29.05
CA LEU A 125 -6.39 -38.83 29.72
C LEU A 125 -5.06 -38.62 28.98
N ALA A 126 -4.38 -39.70 28.61
CA ALA A 126 -3.14 -39.64 27.85
C ALA A 126 -3.32 -38.88 26.49
N LYS A 127 -4.36 -39.21 25.73
CA LYS A 127 -4.70 -38.51 24.51
C LYS A 127 -4.91 -37.01 24.77
N GLY A 128 -5.66 -36.64 25.78
CA GLY A 128 -5.89 -35.25 26.14
C GLY A 128 -4.59 -34.48 26.45
N ILE A 129 -3.72 -35.09 27.28
CA ILE A 129 -2.42 -34.49 27.67
C ILE A 129 -1.54 -34.32 26.44
N ILE A 130 -1.45 -35.31 25.54
CA ILE A 130 -0.63 -35.24 24.34
C ILE A 130 -1.15 -34.18 23.38
N VAL A 131 -2.47 -34.09 23.17
CA VAL A 131 -3.07 -33.07 22.31
C VAL A 131 -2.72 -31.67 22.84
N ILE A 132 -2.85 -31.44 24.15
CA ILE A 132 -2.49 -30.14 24.76
C ILE A 132 -1.00 -29.84 24.56
N LEU A 133 -0.12 -30.79 24.86
CA LEU A 133 1.33 -30.61 24.74
C LEU A 133 1.77 -30.34 23.31
N VAL A 134 1.30 -31.18 22.37
CA VAL A 134 1.65 -31.06 20.95
C VAL A 134 1.07 -29.77 20.36
N THR A 135 -0.16 -29.41 20.72
CA THR A 135 -0.75 -28.13 20.31
C THR A 135 0.09 -26.97 20.82
N TYR A 136 0.49 -26.96 22.07
CA TYR A 136 1.34 -25.93 22.65
C TYR A 136 2.70 -25.81 21.92
N LEU A 137 3.36 -26.93 21.67
CA LEU A 137 4.63 -26.94 20.91
C LEU A 137 4.44 -26.48 19.46
N THR A 138 3.34 -26.90 18.82
CA THR A 138 3.01 -26.47 17.46
C THR A 138 2.74 -24.98 17.36
N LEU A 139 2.00 -24.42 18.33
CA LEU A 139 1.75 -22.98 18.38
C LEU A 139 3.05 -22.17 18.56
N ILE A 140 3.92 -22.60 19.47
CA ILE A 140 5.16 -21.85 19.74
C ILE A 140 6.16 -22.04 18.60
N LEU A 141 6.54 -23.30 18.30
CA LEU A 141 7.65 -23.63 17.39
C LEU A 141 7.20 -23.69 15.94
N GLY A 142 5.94 -24.02 15.70
CA GLY A 142 5.36 -24.16 14.36
C GLY A 142 4.63 -22.90 13.88
N GLU A 143 4.39 -21.91 14.75
CA GLU A 143 3.65 -20.72 14.32
C GLU A 143 4.21 -19.42 14.88
N LEU A 144 4.17 -19.17 16.21
CA LEU A 144 4.49 -17.86 16.79
C LEU A 144 5.94 -17.45 16.55
N VAL A 145 6.91 -18.29 16.91
CA VAL A 145 8.33 -18.00 16.74
C VAL A 145 8.69 -17.82 15.26
N PRO A 146 8.29 -18.71 14.34
CA PRO A 146 8.52 -18.53 12.91
C PRO A 146 7.90 -17.26 12.34
N LYS A 147 6.68 -16.89 12.75
CA LYS A 147 6.05 -15.62 12.33
C LYS A 147 6.86 -14.40 12.76
N HIS A 148 7.34 -14.37 14.00
CA HIS A 148 8.22 -13.29 14.45
C HIS A 148 9.53 -13.21 13.63
N LEU A 149 10.14 -14.35 13.31
CA LEU A 149 11.32 -14.38 12.44
C LEU A 149 11.00 -13.87 11.03
N GLY A 150 9.80 -14.21 10.51
CA GLY A 150 9.31 -13.74 9.20
C GLY A 150 9.17 -12.23 9.12
N MET A 151 8.69 -11.59 10.18
CA MET A 151 8.54 -10.14 10.27
C MET A 151 9.87 -9.38 10.38
N ASN A 152 10.87 -9.96 11.02
CA ASN A 152 12.16 -9.29 11.26
C ASN A 152 12.99 -9.08 9.97
N ALA A 153 12.88 -9.96 8.97
CA ALA A 153 13.64 -9.88 7.74
C ALA A 153 12.81 -10.33 6.52
N PRO A 154 11.66 -9.67 6.26
CA PRO A 154 10.65 -10.19 5.35
C PRO A 154 11.17 -10.35 3.91
N GLU A 155 11.91 -9.39 3.36
CA GLU A 155 12.40 -9.49 1.98
C GLU A 155 13.49 -10.58 1.80
N LYS A 156 14.31 -10.81 2.83
CA LYS A 156 15.34 -11.87 2.78
C LYS A 156 14.68 -13.24 2.79
N ILE A 157 13.72 -13.44 3.70
CA ILE A 157 12.98 -14.70 3.84
C ILE A 157 12.10 -14.92 2.61
N ALA A 158 11.35 -13.93 2.15
CA ALA A 158 10.54 -14.03 0.93
C ALA A 158 11.37 -14.49 -0.28
N ARG A 159 12.57 -13.97 -0.47
CA ARG A 159 13.49 -14.42 -1.54
C ARG A 159 14.00 -15.84 -1.36
N LEU A 160 14.28 -16.24 -0.11
CA LEU A 160 14.78 -17.59 0.20
C LEU A 160 13.72 -18.65 -0.11
N ILE A 161 12.47 -18.39 0.29
CA ILE A 161 11.35 -19.33 0.16
C ILE A 161 10.66 -19.26 -1.22
N ALA A 162 10.93 -18.24 -2.03
CA ALA A 162 10.20 -18.00 -3.29
C ALA A 162 10.16 -19.22 -4.22
N ARG A 163 11.29 -19.91 -4.42
CA ARG A 163 11.35 -21.10 -5.28
C ARG A 163 10.61 -22.29 -4.71
N PRO A 164 10.84 -22.73 -3.45
CA PRO A 164 10.05 -23.81 -2.85
C PRO A 164 8.54 -23.52 -2.88
N MET A 165 8.14 -22.28 -2.59
CA MET A 165 6.74 -21.88 -2.59
C MET A 165 6.13 -21.85 -4.00
N GLU A 166 6.89 -21.48 -5.02
CA GLU A 166 6.44 -21.59 -6.41
C GLU A 166 6.14 -23.05 -6.81
N VAL A 167 7.00 -23.97 -6.41
CA VAL A 167 6.77 -25.41 -6.67
C VAL A 167 5.54 -25.89 -5.91
N LEU A 168 5.44 -25.56 -4.63
CA LEU A 168 4.29 -25.93 -3.79
C LEU A 168 2.98 -25.36 -4.36
N SER A 169 2.98 -24.10 -4.81
CA SER A 169 1.81 -23.47 -5.42
C SER A 169 1.38 -24.15 -6.72
N LYS A 170 2.33 -24.66 -7.52
CA LYS A 170 2.00 -25.46 -8.72
C LYS A 170 1.35 -26.78 -8.36
N ILE A 171 1.87 -27.49 -7.36
CA ILE A 171 1.32 -28.77 -6.89
C ILE A 171 -0.07 -28.56 -6.27
N ALA A 172 -0.23 -27.51 -5.46
CA ALA A 172 -1.50 -27.18 -4.80
C ALA A 172 -2.55 -26.57 -5.75
N SER A 173 -2.17 -26.17 -6.97
CA SER A 173 -3.03 -25.45 -7.91
C SER A 173 -4.44 -26.05 -8.11
N PRO A 174 -4.64 -27.37 -8.28
CA PRO A 174 -5.99 -27.93 -8.43
C PRO A 174 -6.84 -27.74 -7.18
N PHE A 175 -6.25 -27.86 -6.00
CA PHE A 175 -6.94 -27.64 -4.73
C PHE A 175 -7.27 -26.16 -4.52
N VAL A 176 -6.34 -25.27 -4.84
CA VAL A 176 -6.55 -23.79 -4.79
C VAL A 176 -7.69 -23.40 -5.73
N TRP A 177 -7.73 -23.95 -6.95
CA TRP A 177 -8.84 -23.70 -7.88
C TRP A 177 -10.18 -24.14 -7.29
N LEU A 178 -10.24 -25.34 -6.71
CA LEU A 178 -11.47 -25.85 -6.08
C LEU A 178 -11.93 -24.95 -4.93
N LEU A 179 -11.01 -24.53 -4.04
CA LEU A 179 -11.31 -23.64 -2.93
C LEU A 179 -11.79 -22.28 -3.43
N SER A 180 -11.12 -21.70 -4.42
CA SER A 180 -11.51 -20.40 -5.00
C SER A 180 -12.90 -20.47 -5.63
N ALA A 181 -13.21 -21.54 -6.37
CA ALA A 181 -14.54 -21.74 -6.94
C ALA A 181 -15.62 -21.87 -5.86
N SER A 182 -15.34 -22.63 -4.79
CA SER A 182 -16.25 -22.81 -3.66
C SER A 182 -16.48 -21.50 -2.91
N THR A 183 -15.40 -20.74 -2.63
CA THR A 183 -15.46 -19.43 -1.96
C THR A 183 -16.29 -18.45 -2.78
N GLN A 184 -16.06 -18.36 -4.11
CA GLN A 184 -16.84 -17.49 -4.99
C GLN A 184 -18.31 -17.87 -5.02
N ALA A 185 -18.64 -19.18 -4.98
CA ALA A 185 -20.02 -19.64 -4.91
C ALA A 185 -20.69 -19.17 -3.61
N VAL A 186 -20.01 -19.30 -2.46
CA VAL A 186 -20.51 -18.82 -1.17
C VAL A 186 -20.69 -17.29 -1.17
N ILE A 187 -19.71 -16.52 -1.66
CA ILE A 187 -19.79 -15.06 -1.75
C ILE A 187 -20.98 -14.63 -2.62
N ARG A 188 -21.21 -15.29 -3.77
CA ARG A 188 -22.39 -15.00 -4.60
C ARG A 188 -23.72 -15.27 -3.87
N LEU A 189 -23.78 -16.32 -3.04
CA LEU A 189 -24.97 -16.63 -2.24
C LEU A 189 -25.25 -15.57 -1.15
N THR A 190 -24.21 -14.91 -0.62
CA THR A 190 -24.35 -13.85 0.38
C THR A 190 -24.69 -12.49 -0.22
N GLY A 191 -24.70 -12.36 -1.56
CA GLY A 191 -24.99 -11.08 -2.25
C GLY A 191 -23.90 -10.02 -2.13
N LEU A 192 -22.75 -10.36 -1.55
CA LEU A 192 -21.59 -9.47 -1.45
C LEU A 192 -20.89 -9.43 -2.81
N HIS A 193 -20.86 -8.25 -3.42
CA HIS A 193 -20.04 -8.01 -4.60
C HIS A 193 -18.70 -7.47 -4.12
N ALA A 194 -17.61 -8.15 -4.45
CA ALA A 194 -16.27 -7.61 -4.22
C ALA A 194 -16.10 -6.34 -5.08
N SER A 195 -16.01 -5.18 -4.44
CA SER A 195 -15.63 -3.95 -5.13
C SER A 195 -14.16 -4.07 -5.54
N THR A 196 -13.92 -4.23 -6.83
CA THR A 196 -12.57 -4.41 -7.43
C THR A 196 -11.83 -3.09 -7.65
N GLU A 197 -12.31 -1.98 -7.12
CA GLU A 197 -11.68 -0.68 -7.32
C GLU A 197 -10.68 -0.34 -6.21
N ASN A 198 -9.51 -0.99 -6.25
CA ASN A 198 -8.30 -0.45 -5.60
C ASN A 198 -7.74 0.71 -6.44
N LYS A 199 -8.52 1.78 -6.63
CA LYS A 199 -7.98 3.05 -7.11
C LYS A 199 -7.32 3.71 -5.90
N VAL A 200 -6.05 3.99 -6.02
CA VAL A 200 -5.36 4.82 -5.02
C VAL A 200 -6.03 6.18 -5.03
N THR A 201 -6.57 6.59 -3.89
CA THR A 201 -7.23 7.90 -3.73
C THR A 201 -6.21 8.98 -3.38
N GLU A 202 -6.58 10.23 -3.53
CA GLU A 202 -5.73 11.37 -3.15
C GLU A 202 -5.45 11.36 -1.65
N GLU A 203 -6.46 11.00 -0.83
CA GLU A 203 -6.32 10.86 0.61
C GLU A 203 -5.29 9.79 1.00
N GLU A 204 -5.26 8.68 0.26
CA GLU A 204 -4.28 7.61 0.49
C GLU A 204 -2.86 8.07 0.13
N ILE A 205 -2.70 8.86 -0.93
CA ILE A 205 -1.40 9.46 -1.28
C ILE A 205 -0.96 10.45 -0.21
N LYS A 206 -1.86 11.33 0.28
CA LYS A 206 -1.58 12.28 1.36
C LYS A 206 -1.14 11.56 2.64
N ALA A 207 -1.84 10.47 3.01
CA ALA A 207 -1.48 9.66 4.17
C ALA A 207 -0.09 9.02 4.04
N ILE A 208 0.28 8.52 2.86
CA ILE A 208 1.63 7.96 2.62
C ILE A 208 2.72 9.04 2.74
N ILE A 209 2.46 10.25 2.26
CA ILE A 209 3.40 11.37 2.36
C ILE A 209 3.57 11.79 3.81
N GLN A 210 2.48 11.88 4.57
CA GLN A 210 2.51 12.19 5.99
C GLN A 210 3.31 11.14 6.78
N GLU A 211 3.08 9.83 6.55
CA GLU A 211 3.86 8.75 7.15
C GLU A 211 5.35 8.89 6.83
N GLY A 212 5.68 9.23 5.57
CA GLY A 212 7.06 9.47 5.16
C GLY A 212 7.70 10.68 5.85
N THR A 213 6.92 11.70 6.21
CA THR A 213 7.39 12.87 6.96
C THR A 213 7.62 12.52 8.43
N GLU A 214 6.71 11.75 9.06
CA GLU A 214 6.86 11.26 10.43
C GLU A 214 8.08 10.34 10.58
N ASP A 215 8.37 9.52 9.57
CA ASP A 215 9.55 8.66 9.50
C ASP A 215 10.85 9.43 9.19
N GLY A 216 10.78 10.71 8.84
CA GLY A 216 11.93 11.56 8.51
C GLY A 216 12.53 11.33 7.12
N GLU A 217 11.86 10.58 6.25
CA GLU A 217 12.26 10.33 4.85
C GLU A 217 11.85 11.47 3.90
N ILE A 218 10.81 12.24 4.27
CA ILE A 218 10.28 13.41 3.57
C ILE A 218 10.41 14.61 4.52
N GLN A 219 10.78 15.78 3.99
CA GLN A 219 10.83 17.01 4.78
C GLN A 219 9.45 17.66 4.87
N GLU A 220 9.15 18.36 5.97
CA GLU A 220 7.88 19.08 6.15
C GLU A 220 7.60 20.06 4.99
N VAL A 221 8.63 20.71 4.47
CA VAL A 221 8.53 21.63 3.32
C VAL A 221 8.09 20.90 2.05
N GLU A 222 8.55 19.66 1.85
CA GLU A 222 8.16 18.84 0.69
C GLU A 222 6.71 18.38 0.80
N GLN A 223 6.26 18.02 1.99
CA GLN A 223 4.85 17.71 2.27
C GLN A 223 3.96 18.92 1.97
N ASP A 224 4.32 20.11 2.50
CA ASP A 224 3.59 21.35 2.27
C ASP A 224 3.44 21.68 0.78
N ILE A 225 4.50 21.46 0.00
CA ILE A 225 4.48 21.68 -1.46
C ILE A 225 3.48 20.74 -2.11
N VAL A 226 3.50 19.45 -1.77
CA VAL A 226 2.59 18.46 -2.35
C VAL A 226 1.13 18.76 -1.99
N GLU A 227 0.85 19.14 -0.75
CA GLU A 227 -0.50 19.53 -0.32
C GLU A 227 -1.00 20.76 -1.08
N LYS A 228 -0.14 21.78 -1.29
CA LYS A 228 -0.48 22.94 -2.11
C LYS A 228 -0.77 22.56 -3.56
N VAL A 229 -0.01 21.61 -4.14
CA VAL A 229 -0.25 21.12 -5.50
C VAL A 229 -1.61 20.45 -5.62
N PHE A 230 -2.00 19.57 -4.69
CA PHE A 230 -3.32 18.95 -4.69
C PHE A 230 -4.44 19.97 -4.52
N ASN A 231 -4.30 20.88 -3.55
CA ASN A 231 -5.28 21.94 -3.30
C ASN A 231 -5.46 22.87 -4.51
N LEU A 232 -4.38 23.11 -5.27
CA LEU A 232 -4.44 23.94 -6.48
C LEU A 232 -5.17 23.22 -7.62
N GLY A 233 -5.08 21.90 -7.69
CA GLY A 233 -5.72 21.08 -8.73
C GLY A 233 -7.23 21.20 -8.74
N ASP A 234 -7.84 21.32 -7.57
CA ASP A 234 -9.29 21.38 -7.40
C ASP A 234 -9.86 22.80 -7.55
N ARG A 235 -8.99 23.82 -7.55
CA ARG A 235 -9.42 25.23 -7.60
C ARG A 235 -9.72 25.69 -9.02
N LYS A 236 -10.74 26.55 -9.11
CA LYS A 236 -11.07 27.31 -10.31
C LYS A 236 -10.43 28.69 -10.24
N ILE A 237 -10.11 29.28 -11.39
CA ILE A 237 -9.44 30.60 -11.44
C ILE A 237 -10.27 31.71 -10.79
N GLY A 238 -11.61 31.60 -10.84
CA GLY A 238 -12.49 32.54 -10.14
C GLY A 238 -12.25 32.64 -8.61
N SER A 239 -11.66 31.56 -8.00
CA SER A 239 -11.37 31.56 -6.57
C SER A 239 -10.00 32.15 -6.20
N ILE A 240 -9.14 32.41 -7.18
CA ILE A 240 -7.78 32.94 -6.96
C ILE A 240 -7.52 34.27 -7.68
N MET A 241 -8.43 34.70 -8.56
CA MET A 241 -8.30 35.94 -9.32
C MET A 241 -8.37 37.18 -8.40
N THR A 242 -7.76 38.25 -8.83
CA THR A 242 -8.09 39.58 -8.32
C THR A 242 -9.43 39.99 -8.87
N HIS A 243 -10.42 40.26 -7.99
CA HIS A 243 -11.81 40.54 -8.38
C HIS A 243 -11.91 41.88 -9.09
N ARG A 244 -12.93 42.06 -9.95
CA ARG A 244 -13.18 43.29 -10.74
C ARG A 244 -13.28 44.57 -9.88
N SER A 245 -13.74 44.49 -8.62
CA SER A 245 -13.82 45.61 -7.72
C SER A 245 -12.45 46.18 -7.33
N ASP A 246 -11.43 45.36 -7.35
CA ASP A 246 -10.06 45.69 -6.96
C ASP A 246 -9.12 45.83 -8.17
N LEU A 247 -9.69 45.67 -9.37
CA LEU A 247 -8.95 45.76 -10.62
C LEU A 247 -8.74 47.21 -11.04
N ILE A 248 -7.50 47.62 -11.16
CA ILE A 248 -7.14 48.92 -11.70
C ILE A 248 -7.04 48.82 -13.23
N TRP A 249 -7.82 49.59 -13.93
CA TRP A 249 -7.86 49.68 -15.38
C TRP A 249 -7.74 51.12 -15.88
N LEU A 250 -7.40 51.30 -17.14
CA LEU A 250 -7.19 52.59 -17.78
C LEU A 250 -8.29 52.81 -18.83
N GLU A 251 -8.80 54.06 -18.90
CA GLU A 251 -9.69 54.49 -19.98
C GLU A 251 -8.90 54.78 -21.23
N ILE A 252 -9.36 54.31 -22.40
CA ILE A 252 -8.58 54.43 -23.66
C ILE A 252 -8.30 55.87 -24.04
N GLY A 253 -9.19 56.82 -23.67
CA GLY A 253 -9.05 58.26 -23.90
C GLY A 253 -8.37 59.03 -22.78
N GLU A 254 -7.83 58.34 -21.77
CA GLU A 254 -7.27 58.95 -20.59
C GLU A 254 -5.97 59.74 -20.89
N SER A 255 -5.79 60.87 -20.24
CA SER A 255 -4.59 61.69 -20.45
C SER A 255 -3.34 61.04 -19.80
N ALA A 256 -2.17 61.33 -20.39
CA ALA A 256 -0.89 60.81 -19.89
C ALA A 256 -0.63 61.15 -18.41
N GLU A 257 -1.07 62.33 -17.96
CA GLU A 257 -0.92 62.78 -16.58
C GLU A 257 -1.81 61.96 -15.64
N SER A 258 -3.06 61.66 -16.01
CA SER A 258 -3.99 60.85 -15.25
C SER A 258 -3.47 59.43 -15.14
N ILE A 259 -3.04 58.82 -16.28
CA ILE A 259 -2.44 57.49 -16.31
C ILE A 259 -1.22 57.40 -15.38
N ARG A 260 -0.34 58.43 -15.43
CA ARG A 260 0.86 58.47 -14.59
C ARG A 260 0.49 58.47 -13.10
N ASN A 261 -0.52 59.20 -12.69
CA ASN A 261 -0.97 59.28 -11.30
C ASN A 261 -1.58 57.93 -10.86
N LYS A 262 -2.47 57.33 -11.66
CA LYS A 262 -3.04 55.99 -11.35
C LYS A 262 -1.97 54.92 -11.20
N VAL A 263 -1.02 54.87 -12.14
CA VAL A 263 0.06 53.90 -12.15
C VAL A 263 1.03 54.10 -11.00
N LYS A 264 1.28 55.37 -10.61
CA LYS A 264 2.14 55.71 -9.46
C LYS A 264 1.56 55.27 -8.13
N GLU A 265 0.24 55.33 -7.98
CA GLU A 265 -0.46 54.89 -6.78
C GLU A 265 -0.62 53.37 -6.74
N ASN A 266 -0.76 52.74 -7.92
CA ASN A 266 -1.06 51.30 -8.06
C ASN A 266 -0.14 50.65 -9.09
N VAL A 267 1.03 50.21 -8.67
CA VAL A 267 2.07 49.67 -9.55
C VAL A 267 1.82 48.20 -9.86
N TYR A 268 1.27 47.92 -11.04
CA TYR A 268 1.09 46.57 -11.57
C TYR A 268 1.92 46.34 -12.84
N THR A 269 2.11 45.09 -13.22
CA THR A 269 2.86 44.74 -14.45
C THR A 269 2.06 44.98 -15.72
N VAL A 270 0.72 44.88 -15.64
CA VAL A 270 -0.23 44.98 -16.74
C VAL A 270 -1.50 45.70 -16.26
N TYR A 271 -2.08 46.51 -17.11
CA TYR A 271 -3.34 47.19 -16.88
C TYR A 271 -4.29 46.88 -18.04
N PRO A 272 -5.54 46.42 -17.74
CA PRO A 272 -6.60 46.38 -18.73
C PRO A 272 -6.92 47.79 -19.22
N VAL A 273 -7.24 47.90 -20.49
CA VAL A 273 -7.70 49.13 -21.12
C VAL A 273 -9.09 48.90 -21.67
N ALA A 274 -10.03 49.76 -21.26
CA ALA A 274 -11.43 49.66 -21.62
C ALA A 274 -11.97 51.00 -22.13
N HIS A 275 -13.16 50.97 -22.73
CA HIS A 275 -13.91 52.13 -23.16
C HIS A 275 -15.19 52.25 -22.35
N ASP A 276 -15.35 53.34 -21.64
CA ASP A 276 -16.46 53.71 -20.75
C ASP A 276 -16.62 52.80 -19.53
N GLU A 277 -16.69 51.49 -19.73
CA GLU A 277 -16.89 50.48 -18.71
C GLU A 277 -15.88 49.31 -18.85
N LEU A 278 -15.57 48.66 -17.73
CA LEU A 278 -14.62 47.56 -17.70
C LEU A 278 -15.02 46.38 -18.59
N ASP A 279 -16.31 46.22 -18.88
CA ASP A 279 -16.79 45.12 -19.75
C ASP A 279 -16.52 45.37 -21.25
N HIS A 280 -16.13 46.61 -21.62
CA HIS A 280 -15.73 47.00 -22.99
C HIS A 280 -14.20 47.03 -23.11
N ILE A 281 -13.57 45.87 -22.96
CA ILE A 281 -12.10 45.75 -23.06
C ILE A 281 -11.62 45.96 -24.47
N GLU A 282 -10.76 46.93 -24.69
CA GLU A 282 -10.05 47.19 -25.95
C GLU A 282 -8.70 46.42 -26.02
N GLY A 283 -8.11 46.13 -24.87
CA GLY A 283 -6.84 45.42 -24.77
C GLY A 283 -6.20 45.57 -23.40
N VAL A 284 -4.89 45.37 -23.40
CA VAL A 284 -4.07 45.58 -22.18
C VAL A 284 -2.81 46.35 -22.54
N VAL A 285 -2.23 47.00 -21.54
CA VAL A 285 -0.95 47.69 -21.65
C VAL A 285 -0.01 47.25 -20.56
N TYR A 286 1.26 47.04 -20.89
CA TYR A 286 2.26 46.74 -19.86
C TYR A 286 2.90 47.99 -19.30
N LEU A 287 3.19 47.95 -18.00
CA LEU A 287 3.89 49.07 -17.34
C LEU A 287 5.17 49.48 -18.04
N LYS A 288 5.94 48.52 -18.58
CA LYS A 288 7.18 48.81 -19.34
C LYS A 288 6.94 49.62 -20.60
N ASP A 289 5.82 49.37 -21.29
CA ASP A 289 5.46 50.05 -22.52
C ASP A 289 4.96 51.44 -22.19
N LEU A 290 4.16 51.63 -21.12
CA LEU A 290 3.78 52.93 -20.57
C LEU A 290 5.01 53.77 -20.21
N PHE A 291 5.96 53.16 -19.47
CA PHE A 291 7.17 53.87 -19.06
C PHE A 291 8.02 54.37 -20.23
N SER A 292 8.00 53.66 -21.33
CA SER A 292 8.77 54.03 -22.53
C SER A 292 8.13 55.13 -23.37
N HIS A 293 6.80 55.24 -23.41
CA HIS A 293 6.07 56.09 -24.33
C HIS A 293 5.28 57.24 -23.66
N LEU A 294 5.03 57.18 -22.36
CA LEU A 294 4.14 58.14 -21.65
C LEU A 294 4.60 59.59 -21.72
N ASP A 295 5.88 59.86 -21.96
CA ASP A 295 6.47 61.18 -22.09
C ASP A 295 6.55 61.71 -23.53
N GLU A 296 6.04 60.96 -24.51
CA GLU A 296 6.02 61.41 -25.92
C GLU A 296 4.95 62.47 -26.13
N PRO A 297 5.25 63.52 -26.98
CA PRO A 297 4.35 64.67 -27.14
C PRO A 297 2.94 64.33 -27.64
N ASP A 298 2.82 63.30 -28.47
CA ASP A 298 1.57 62.83 -29.11
C ASP A 298 1.11 61.47 -28.58
N PHE A 299 1.46 61.10 -27.32
CA PHE A 299 1.14 59.82 -26.75
C PHE A 299 -0.35 59.49 -26.81
N LYS A 300 -0.68 58.34 -27.34
CA LYS A 300 -2.03 57.74 -27.29
C LYS A 300 -1.92 56.30 -26.76
N LEU A 301 -2.76 56.01 -25.77
CA LEU A 301 -2.80 54.67 -25.17
C LEU A 301 -3.09 53.56 -26.19
N ALA A 302 -3.89 53.90 -27.25
CA ALA A 302 -4.21 52.99 -28.34
C ALA A 302 -2.99 52.46 -29.12
N ASP A 303 -1.89 53.25 -29.21
CA ASP A 303 -0.72 52.93 -30.00
C ASP A 303 0.14 51.82 -29.38
N ILE A 304 -0.02 51.61 -28.08
CA ILE A 304 0.73 50.57 -27.29
C ILE A 304 -0.15 49.44 -26.76
N LEU A 305 -1.40 49.40 -27.22
CA LEU A 305 -2.34 48.32 -26.86
C LEU A 305 -1.86 46.97 -27.36
N ARG A 306 -2.07 45.97 -26.54
CA ARG A 306 -1.89 44.53 -26.88
C ARG A 306 -3.21 43.79 -26.71
N PRO A 307 -3.45 42.73 -27.53
CA PRO A 307 -4.64 41.91 -27.38
C PRO A 307 -4.76 41.33 -25.97
N ALA A 308 -5.95 41.40 -25.40
CA ALA A 308 -6.25 40.80 -24.12
C ALA A 308 -6.45 39.27 -24.27
N GLN A 309 -6.04 38.51 -23.27
CA GLN A 309 -6.34 37.08 -23.16
C GLN A 309 -7.44 36.87 -22.14
N PHE A 310 -8.42 36.02 -22.48
CA PHE A 310 -9.59 35.77 -21.63
C PHE A 310 -9.65 34.30 -21.24
N PHE A 311 -10.03 34.07 -19.99
CA PHE A 311 -10.26 32.74 -19.44
C PHE A 311 -11.60 32.69 -18.72
N PRO A 312 -12.41 31.61 -18.90
CA PRO A 312 -13.65 31.43 -18.13
C PRO A 312 -13.36 31.27 -16.63
N GLU A 313 -14.16 31.90 -15.75
CA GLU A 313 -13.97 31.80 -14.29
C GLU A 313 -14.03 30.38 -13.73
N ASN A 314 -14.73 29.47 -14.40
CA ASN A 314 -14.90 28.09 -14.05
C ASN A 314 -13.75 27.18 -14.54
N GLN A 315 -12.75 27.73 -15.28
CA GLN A 315 -11.59 27.00 -15.74
C GLN A 315 -10.70 26.59 -14.56
N SER A 316 -10.11 25.37 -14.62
CA SER A 316 -9.18 24.90 -13.60
C SER A 316 -7.89 25.74 -13.61
N VAL A 317 -7.31 25.92 -12.43
CA VAL A 317 -6.04 26.65 -12.27
C VAL A 317 -4.93 26.00 -13.07
N TYR A 318 -4.86 24.67 -13.12
CA TYR A 318 -3.85 23.95 -13.90
C TYR A 318 -3.93 24.22 -15.41
N ASN A 319 -5.12 24.17 -15.99
CA ASN A 319 -5.30 24.46 -17.41
C ASN A 319 -4.91 25.90 -17.72
N THR A 320 -5.25 26.84 -16.84
CA THR A 320 -4.86 28.24 -17.00
C THR A 320 -3.35 28.42 -16.88
N LEU A 321 -2.70 27.76 -15.93
CA LEU A 321 -1.25 27.79 -15.78
C LEU A 321 -0.53 27.23 -17.03
N GLU A 322 -1.05 26.14 -17.60
CA GLU A 322 -0.50 25.54 -18.82
C GLU A 322 -0.61 26.51 -20.00
N HIS A 323 -1.78 27.17 -20.20
CA HIS A 323 -1.97 28.16 -21.24
C HIS A 323 -1.05 29.39 -21.04
N LEU A 324 -0.98 29.93 -19.81
CA LEU A 324 -0.10 31.05 -19.52
C LEU A 324 1.38 30.74 -19.80
N LYS A 325 1.82 29.48 -19.55
CA LYS A 325 3.18 29.03 -19.83
C LYS A 325 3.44 28.81 -21.31
N SER A 326 2.52 28.12 -22.03
CA SER A 326 2.68 27.79 -23.45
C SER A 326 2.73 29.04 -24.32
N ASP A 327 1.88 30.02 -24.01
CA ASP A 327 1.75 31.24 -24.78
C ASP A 327 2.69 32.36 -24.32
N HIS A 328 3.53 32.08 -23.30
CA HIS A 328 4.43 33.04 -22.67
C HIS A 328 3.73 34.29 -22.10
N ILE A 329 2.47 34.17 -21.73
CA ILE A 329 1.63 35.23 -21.17
C ILE A 329 1.68 35.18 -19.65
N LYS A 330 1.66 36.31 -18.99
CA LYS A 330 1.79 36.39 -17.53
C LYS A 330 0.50 36.75 -16.81
N TYR A 331 -0.59 36.94 -17.53
CA TYR A 331 -1.89 37.35 -17.02
C TYR A 331 -3.01 36.81 -17.90
N GLY A 332 -4.23 36.81 -17.39
CA GLY A 332 -5.45 36.58 -18.14
C GLY A 332 -6.63 37.29 -17.49
N LEU A 333 -7.46 37.94 -18.30
CA LEU A 333 -8.74 38.47 -17.85
C LEU A 333 -9.73 37.34 -17.67
N VAL A 334 -10.44 37.37 -16.56
CA VAL A 334 -11.39 36.31 -16.20
C VAL A 334 -12.80 36.80 -16.51
N THR A 335 -13.56 35.97 -17.25
CA THR A 335 -14.93 36.28 -17.68
C THR A 335 -15.94 35.25 -17.16
N ASP A 336 -17.17 35.72 -16.94
CA ASP A 336 -18.31 34.83 -16.72
C ASP A 336 -18.87 34.22 -18.05
N GLU A 337 -19.97 33.49 -17.96
CA GLU A 337 -20.64 32.87 -19.10
C GLU A 337 -21.29 33.88 -20.07
N PHE A 338 -21.43 35.12 -19.66
CA PHE A 338 -22.01 36.23 -20.45
C PHE A 338 -20.94 37.10 -21.09
N GLY A 339 -19.66 36.84 -20.78
CA GLY A 339 -18.52 37.61 -21.29
C GLY A 339 -18.18 38.85 -20.44
N SER A 340 -18.84 39.05 -19.28
CA SER A 340 -18.54 40.15 -18.37
C SER A 340 -17.24 39.86 -17.60
N ILE A 341 -16.42 40.91 -17.43
CA ILE A 341 -15.15 40.81 -16.72
C ILE A 341 -15.38 40.62 -15.24
N GLN A 342 -14.91 39.50 -14.69
CA GLN A 342 -14.98 39.21 -13.25
C GLN A 342 -13.69 39.56 -12.52
N GLY A 343 -12.56 39.60 -13.23
CA GLY A 343 -11.27 39.93 -12.63
C GLY A 343 -10.07 39.68 -13.53
N ILE A 344 -8.90 39.60 -12.92
CA ILE A 344 -7.62 39.23 -13.58
C ILE A 344 -6.92 38.16 -12.78
N VAL A 345 -6.30 37.23 -13.46
CA VAL A 345 -5.41 36.21 -12.86
C VAL A 345 -4.00 36.39 -13.44
N THR A 346 -3.01 36.25 -12.57
CA THR A 346 -1.59 36.31 -12.97
C THR A 346 -0.84 35.07 -12.51
N LEU A 347 0.38 34.89 -13.03
CA LEU A 347 1.27 33.80 -12.56
C LEU A 347 1.65 33.91 -11.07
N LYS A 348 1.42 35.05 -10.41
CA LYS A 348 1.66 35.21 -8.98
C LYS A 348 0.50 34.69 -8.12
N ASP A 349 -0.68 34.64 -8.70
CA ASP A 349 -1.90 34.19 -8.00
C ASP A 349 -1.99 32.66 -8.01
N ILE A 350 -1.27 32.02 -8.94
CA ILE A 350 -1.13 30.58 -9.07
C ILE A 350 0.10 30.07 -8.31
#